data_4a0d9d46b493287f9a57d3ae20407880
#
_entry.id   4a0d9d46b493287f9a57d3ae20407880
#
_cell.length_a   1.000
_cell.length_b   1.000
_cell.length_c   1.000
_cell.angle_alpha   90.00
_cell.angle_beta   90.00
_cell.angle_gamma   90.00
#
_symmetry.space_group_name_H-M   'P 1'
#
loop_
_entity.id
_entity.type
_entity.pdbx_description
1 polymer ?
#
loop_
_entity_poly.entity_id
_entity_poly.type
_entity_poly.pdbx_seq_one_letter_code
_entity_poly.pdbx_strand_id
1 'polypeptide(L)'
;MKVTLNGNGISGEVMAIPSKSDVHRALICAALADRESRVNFSAASEDINATISCLNSLGAQISVDSLGATVTPIGKNLNKNATLDCGESGSTLRFMIPVAAALGSDSFFTGRGRLSERPLEPLVSVMTRNGCSFEGLGSFPLSVKGQLQPAAFEIEGNVSSQFITGLLFALPLIGGGEVKVIPPVESKKYIDMTVRTMSEFGVDVIIDGTCYRVSSASRYAVQNEIYSADGDWSNAAFFLSAAAIKGEVRCNGVFKNSLQGDKEIVNLLSRFGAEVSWSDDSVAVKSSALHGFDIDASQIPDLVPVLSVVASFAKGKTRIYNAGRLRIKESDRLSAVATVLNALGAEVTELSDGLVINGNPDACLSGCVDSFNDHRMVMSCAVAALCSGGEITISNAQAVNKSYPSFFEDFVSLGGKCNVL
;
A
#
# COMPACT_ATOMS: atom_id res chain seq x y z
N MET A 1 15.83 -0.03 -15.35
CA MET A 1 16.97 -0.05 -14.43
C MET A 1 17.26 -1.49 -14.03
N LYS A 2 18.52 -1.89 -14.06
CA LYS A 2 19.00 -3.19 -13.58
C LYS A 2 19.99 -2.93 -12.45
N VAL A 3 19.89 -3.67 -11.34
CA VAL A 3 20.79 -3.50 -10.19
C VAL A 3 21.34 -4.84 -9.75
N THR A 4 22.58 -4.83 -9.27
CA THR A 4 23.20 -5.98 -8.61
C THR A 4 23.38 -5.65 -7.13
N LEU A 5 22.84 -6.50 -6.28
CA LEU A 5 22.77 -6.35 -4.83
C LEU A 5 23.53 -7.49 -4.14
N ASN A 6 24.25 -7.16 -3.08
CA ASN A 6 24.80 -8.13 -2.15
C ASN A 6 24.96 -7.53 -0.75
N GLY A 7 25.25 -8.38 0.24
CA GLY A 7 25.50 -7.99 1.61
C GLY A 7 25.89 -9.18 2.47
N ASN A 8 26.17 -8.92 3.73
CA ASN A 8 26.48 -9.97 4.71
C ASN A 8 25.83 -9.69 6.07
N GLY A 9 24.52 -9.41 6.03
CA GLY A 9 23.72 -8.99 7.16
C GLY A 9 23.44 -7.49 7.15
N ILE A 10 22.69 -7.04 8.12
CA ILE A 10 22.21 -5.66 8.25
C ILE A 10 22.45 -5.14 9.67
N SER A 11 22.82 -3.88 9.82
CA SER A 11 22.91 -3.23 11.14
C SER A 11 22.75 -1.73 11.06
N GLY A 12 22.18 -1.13 12.11
CA GLY A 12 22.05 0.31 12.22
C GLY A 12 20.63 0.77 12.52
N GLU A 13 20.37 2.03 12.19
CA GLU A 13 19.08 2.66 12.37
C GLU A 13 18.56 3.21 11.05
N VAL A 14 17.26 3.13 10.84
CA VAL A 14 16.58 3.71 9.69
C VAL A 14 15.35 4.49 10.16
N MET A 15 15.08 5.63 9.52
CA MET A 15 13.83 6.37 9.69
C MET A 15 12.79 5.81 8.72
N ALA A 16 11.63 5.40 9.25
CA ALA A 16 10.52 5.00 8.40
C ALA A 16 10.10 6.17 7.50
N ILE A 17 9.97 5.92 6.21
CA ILE A 17 9.36 6.90 5.31
C ILE A 17 7.88 7.05 5.65
N PRO A 18 7.24 8.19 5.34
CA PRO A 18 5.81 8.38 5.57
C PRO A 18 4.95 7.35 4.83
N SER A 19 3.92 6.86 5.50
CA SER A 19 3.01 5.86 4.93
C SER A 19 2.32 6.37 3.68
N LYS A 20 2.63 5.77 2.54
CA LYS A 20 1.96 6.04 1.28
C LYS A 20 0.43 5.96 1.42
N SER A 21 -0.05 4.92 2.10
CA SER A 21 -1.48 4.70 2.32
C SER A 21 -2.14 5.78 3.17
N ASP A 22 -1.41 6.39 4.09
CA ASP A 22 -1.90 7.49 4.93
C ASP A 22 -1.87 8.80 4.17
N VAL A 23 -0.77 9.10 3.47
CA VAL A 23 -0.60 10.31 2.65
C VAL A 23 -1.68 10.43 1.56
N HIS A 24 -2.00 9.35 0.84
CA HIS A 24 -3.11 9.35 -0.13
C HIS A 24 -4.42 9.84 0.49
N ARG A 25 -4.76 9.31 1.67
CA ARG A 25 -6.00 9.63 2.39
C ARG A 25 -6.02 11.08 2.84
N ALA A 26 -4.93 11.53 3.44
CA ALA A 26 -4.80 12.91 3.91
C ALA A 26 -4.89 13.93 2.77
N LEU A 27 -4.20 13.69 1.64
CA LEU A 27 -4.26 14.57 0.47
C LEU A 27 -5.67 14.65 -0.11
N ILE A 28 -6.39 13.53 -0.19
CA ILE A 28 -7.78 13.50 -0.68
C ILE A 28 -8.68 14.29 0.28
N CYS A 29 -8.63 14.03 1.59
CA CYS A 29 -9.43 14.75 2.58
C CYS A 29 -9.11 16.25 2.60
N ALA A 30 -7.83 16.64 2.52
CA ALA A 30 -7.40 18.03 2.47
C ALA A 30 -7.92 18.74 1.21
N ALA A 31 -7.88 18.07 0.04
CA ALA A 31 -8.39 18.63 -1.21
C ALA A 31 -9.92 18.80 -1.24
N LEU A 32 -10.64 18.05 -0.42
CA LEU A 32 -12.10 18.13 -0.26
C LEU A 32 -12.55 19.03 0.89
N ALA A 33 -11.61 19.55 1.70
CA ALA A 33 -11.90 20.35 2.89
C ALA A 33 -12.37 21.77 2.57
N ASP A 34 -12.61 22.57 3.60
CA ASP A 34 -13.19 23.91 3.54
C ASP A 34 -12.14 25.02 3.38
N ARG A 35 -10.87 24.76 3.74
CA ARG A 35 -9.77 25.73 3.66
C ARG A 35 -8.43 25.05 3.43
N GLU A 36 -7.41 25.85 3.15
CA GLU A 36 -6.04 25.39 2.98
C GLU A 36 -5.51 24.66 4.22
N SER A 37 -4.73 23.62 3.99
CA SER A 37 -4.05 22.83 5.02
C SER A 37 -2.75 22.24 4.50
N ARG A 38 -1.96 21.69 5.42
CA ARG A 38 -0.68 21.06 5.09
C ARG A 38 -0.69 19.57 5.42
N VAL A 39 -0.18 18.76 4.52
CA VAL A 39 0.09 17.33 4.74
C VAL A 39 1.60 17.13 4.75
N ASN A 40 2.17 16.75 5.89
CA ASN A 40 3.59 16.49 6.03
C ASN A 40 3.96 15.07 5.64
N PHE A 41 4.93 14.95 4.71
CA PHE A 41 5.60 13.72 4.30
C PHE A 41 6.96 14.04 3.67
N SER A 42 8.00 13.23 3.92
CA SER A 42 9.39 13.55 3.54
C SER A 42 9.74 13.25 2.09
N ALA A 43 8.95 12.43 1.39
CA ALA A 43 9.21 12.06 -0.01
C ALA A 43 7.91 11.64 -0.71
N ALA A 44 7.68 12.17 -1.89
CA ALA A 44 6.56 11.74 -2.74
C ALA A 44 6.99 10.59 -3.63
N SER A 45 6.37 9.42 -3.45
CA SER A 45 6.50 8.30 -4.38
C SER A 45 5.72 8.56 -5.68
N GLU A 46 5.95 7.75 -6.72
CA GLU A 46 5.18 7.86 -7.96
C GLU A 46 3.67 7.76 -7.74
N ASP A 47 3.24 6.88 -6.82
CA ASP A 47 1.82 6.72 -6.48
C ASP A 47 1.24 7.97 -5.79
N ILE A 48 1.98 8.60 -4.88
CA ILE A 48 1.58 9.87 -4.23
C ILE A 48 1.47 10.98 -5.29
N ASN A 49 2.46 11.08 -6.18
CA ASN A 49 2.46 12.07 -7.26
C ASN A 49 1.26 11.88 -8.20
N ALA A 50 0.85 10.64 -8.50
CA ALA A 50 -0.36 10.36 -9.26
C ALA A 50 -1.62 10.89 -8.57
N THR A 51 -1.75 10.72 -7.23
CA THR A 51 -2.88 11.29 -6.48
C THR A 51 -2.87 12.82 -6.50
N ILE A 52 -1.71 13.45 -6.31
CA ILE A 52 -1.56 14.91 -6.39
C ILE A 52 -1.98 15.42 -7.78
N SER A 53 -1.52 14.76 -8.85
CA SER A 53 -1.88 15.10 -10.23
C SER A 53 -3.39 15.01 -10.47
N CYS A 54 -4.02 13.93 -10.01
CA CYS A 54 -5.47 13.74 -10.13
C CYS A 54 -6.26 14.83 -9.37
N LEU A 55 -5.86 15.16 -8.15
CA LEU A 55 -6.52 16.19 -7.35
C LEU A 55 -6.35 17.58 -7.99
N ASN A 56 -5.16 17.92 -8.51
CA ASN A 56 -4.93 19.15 -9.26
C ASN A 56 -5.79 19.20 -10.53
N SER A 57 -5.91 18.08 -11.25
CA SER A 57 -6.77 18.00 -12.44
C SER A 57 -8.24 18.22 -12.12
N LEU A 58 -8.71 17.84 -10.92
CA LEU A 58 -10.06 18.11 -10.42
C LEU A 58 -10.25 19.55 -9.93
N GLY A 59 -9.18 20.33 -9.75
CA GLY A 59 -9.27 21.74 -9.41
C GLY A 59 -8.66 22.12 -8.05
N ALA A 60 -8.04 21.20 -7.31
CA ALA A 60 -7.20 21.55 -6.17
C ALA A 60 -5.93 22.28 -6.65
N GLN A 61 -5.26 22.98 -5.75
CA GLN A 61 -3.93 23.51 -5.98
C GLN A 61 -2.98 22.96 -4.93
N ILE A 62 -2.14 22.01 -5.32
CA ILE A 62 -1.23 21.31 -4.41
C ILE A 62 0.21 21.64 -4.80
N SER A 63 0.91 22.31 -3.88
CA SER A 63 2.34 22.61 -4.00
C SER A 63 3.15 21.71 -3.06
N VAL A 64 4.17 21.04 -3.62
CA VAL A 64 5.02 20.08 -2.89
C VAL A 64 6.37 20.72 -2.61
N ASP A 65 6.88 20.53 -1.38
CA ASP A 65 8.24 20.86 -0.97
C ASP A 65 8.93 19.66 -0.27
N SER A 66 10.09 19.87 0.31
CA SER A 66 10.87 18.81 0.98
C SER A 66 10.22 18.25 2.27
N LEU A 67 9.20 18.90 2.80
CA LEU A 67 8.53 18.52 4.06
C LEU A 67 7.10 18.04 3.85
N GLY A 68 6.57 18.10 2.59
CA GLY A 68 5.22 17.66 2.30
C GLY A 68 4.52 18.49 1.24
N ALA A 69 3.22 18.69 1.40
CA ALA A 69 2.40 19.42 0.46
C ALA A 69 1.47 20.43 1.16
N THR A 70 1.39 21.63 0.62
CA THR A 70 0.32 22.59 0.94
C THR A 70 -0.82 22.35 -0.04
N VAL A 71 -2.03 22.16 0.47
CA VAL A 71 -3.21 21.80 -0.28
C VAL A 71 -4.25 22.90 -0.17
N THR A 72 -4.48 23.63 -1.27
CA THR A 72 -5.65 24.51 -1.43
C THR A 72 -6.78 23.67 -2.00
N PRO A 73 -7.98 23.59 -1.35
CA PRO A 73 -9.06 22.70 -1.75
C PRO A 73 -9.63 22.97 -3.13
N ILE A 74 -10.31 21.96 -3.70
CA ILE A 74 -11.04 22.04 -4.95
C ILE A 74 -12.09 23.17 -4.91
N GLY A 75 -12.94 23.19 -3.89
CA GLY A 75 -13.93 24.23 -3.66
C GLY A 75 -14.73 24.57 -4.93
N LYS A 76 -14.70 25.85 -5.32
CA LYS A 76 -15.41 26.37 -6.51
C LYS A 76 -14.67 26.10 -7.83
N ASN A 77 -13.43 25.64 -7.78
CA ASN A 77 -12.56 25.44 -8.95
C ASN A 77 -12.75 24.07 -9.61
N LEU A 78 -13.82 23.34 -9.24
CA LEU A 78 -14.10 22.01 -9.76
C LEU A 78 -14.08 21.98 -11.30
N ASN A 79 -13.20 21.13 -11.84
CA ASN A 79 -13.19 20.78 -13.26
C ASN A 79 -14.21 19.66 -13.52
N LYS A 80 -15.27 19.97 -14.24
CA LYS A 80 -16.35 19.03 -14.53
C LYS A 80 -16.04 18.02 -15.65
N ASN A 81 -14.91 18.18 -16.34
CA ASN A 81 -14.45 17.27 -17.39
C ASN A 81 -12.95 17.02 -17.23
N ALA A 82 -12.58 16.38 -16.12
CA ALA A 82 -11.19 16.17 -15.75
C ALA A 82 -10.57 14.94 -16.43
N THR A 83 -9.29 15.04 -16.82
CA THR A 83 -8.48 13.86 -17.16
C THR A 83 -7.55 13.54 -15.99
N LEU A 84 -7.68 12.34 -15.44
CA LEU A 84 -7.05 11.88 -14.21
C LEU A 84 -6.01 10.80 -14.55
N ASP A 85 -4.72 11.17 -14.61
CA ASP A 85 -3.65 10.20 -14.82
C ASP A 85 -3.27 9.53 -13.50
N CYS A 86 -3.69 8.27 -13.34
CA CYS A 86 -3.42 7.45 -12.17
C CYS A 86 -2.05 6.76 -12.20
N GLY A 87 -1.25 6.94 -13.26
CA GLY A 87 0.02 6.24 -13.42
C GLY A 87 -0.15 4.71 -13.36
N GLU A 88 0.50 4.07 -12.39
CA GLU A 88 0.29 2.65 -12.07
C GLU A 88 -0.42 2.46 -10.71
N SER A 89 -0.88 3.54 -10.09
CA SER A 89 -1.45 3.54 -8.74
C SER A 89 -2.89 3.02 -8.69
N GLY A 90 -3.06 1.80 -8.22
CA GLY A 90 -4.40 1.23 -7.97
C GLY A 90 -5.17 1.94 -6.87
N SER A 91 -4.48 2.52 -5.88
CA SER A 91 -5.11 3.32 -4.82
C SER A 91 -5.70 4.60 -5.40
N THR A 92 -4.91 5.34 -6.18
CA THR A 92 -5.36 6.57 -6.85
C THR A 92 -6.59 6.30 -7.71
N LEU A 93 -6.53 5.31 -8.61
CA LEU A 93 -7.66 4.98 -9.49
C LEU A 93 -8.94 4.68 -8.69
N ARG A 94 -8.85 3.78 -7.72
CA ARG A 94 -10.02 3.28 -6.98
C ARG A 94 -10.59 4.29 -5.98
N PHE A 95 -9.78 5.22 -5.48
CA PHE A 95 -10.24 6.30 -4.62
C PHE A 95 -10.87 7.43 -5.44
N MET A 96 -10.23 7.80 -6.57
CA MET A 96 -10.66 8.95 -7.34
C MET A 96 -11.92 8.69 -8.18
N ILE A 97 -12.20 7.45 -8.59
CA ILE A 97 -13.44 7.12 -9.32
C ILE A 97 -14.69 7.54 -8.53
N PRO A 98 -14.94 7.08 -7.28
CA PRO A 98 -16.09 7.53 -6.52
C PRO A 98 -16.05 9.02 -6.14
N VAL A 99 -14.86 9.57 -5.84
CA VAL A 99 -14.69 10.98 -5.48
C VAL A 99 -15.07 11.90 -6.65
N ALA A 100 -14.54 11.65 -7.85
CA ALA A 100 -14.84 12.45 -9.04
C ALA A 100 -16.34 12.39 -9.39
N ALA A 101 -16.93 11.19 -9.36
CA ALA A 101 -18.37 11.02 -9.60
C ALA A 101 -19.25 11.70 -8.53
N ALA A 102 -18.84 11.67 -7.26
CA ALA A 102 -19.55 12.36 -6.18
C ALA A 102 -19.52 13.89 -6.33
N LEU A 103 -18.40 14.43 -6.82
CA LEU A 103 -18.25 15.85 -7.16
C LEU A 103 -19.04 16.25 -8.41
N GLY A 104 -19.53 15.30 -9.22
CA GLY A 104 -20.24 15.56 -10.48
C GLY A 104 -19.25 15.96 -11.60
N SER A 105 -18.07 15.39 -11.60
CA SER A 105 -17.10 15.52 -12.71
C SER A 105 -17.20 14.32 -13.63
N ASP A 106 -17.59 14.57 -14.90
CA ASP A 106 -17.43 13.58 -15.97
C ASP A 106 -15.94 13.44 -16.26
N SER A 107 -15.35 12.33 -15.88
CA SER A 107 -13.90 12.19 -15.84
C SER A 107 -13.38 11.08 -16.75
N PHE A 108 -12.21 11.33 -17.35
CA PHE A 108 -11.44 10.35 -18.08
C PHE A 108 -10.25 9.92 -17.24
N PHE A 109 -10.18 8.63 -16.91
CA PHE A 109 -9.06 8.06 -16.18
C PHE A 109 -8.06 7.46 -17.16
N THR A 110 -6.79 7.77 -16.96
CA THR A 110 -5.66 7.20 -17.71
C THR A 110 -4.70 6.51 -16.74
N GLY A 111 -3.87 5.66 -17.28
CA GLY A 111 -2.87 4.93 -16.50
C GLY A 111 -2.00 4.08 -17.41
N ARG A 112 -1.03 3.38 -16.81
CA ARG A 112 -0.07 2.54 -17.52
C ARG A 112 0.19 1.22 -16.78
N GLY A 113 1.07 0.39 -17.36
CA GLY A 113 1.37 -0.92 -16.82
C GLY A 113 0.12 -1.81 -16.77
N ARG A 114 0.01 -2.61 -15.74
CA ARG A 114 -1.13 -3.52 -15.55
C ARG A 114 -2.37 -2.88 -14.92
N LEU A 115 -2.40 -1.55 -14.74
CA LEU A 115 -3.48 -0.89 -14.01
C LEU A 115 -4.86 -1.11 -14.66
N SER A 116 -4.94 -1.11 -16.01
CA SER A 116 -6.19 -1.37 -16.73
C SER A 116 -6.72 -2.79 -16.58
N GLU A 117 -5.83 -3.77 -16.33
CA GLU A 117 -6.19 -5.18 -16.15
C GLU A 117 -6.71 -5.47 -14.73
N ARG A 118 -6.44 -4.58 -13.78
CA ARG A 118 -6.83 -4.78 -12.38
C ARG A 118 -8.35 -4.60 -12.23
N PRO A 119 -9.08 -5.55 -11.62
CA PRO A 119 -10.53 -5.52 -11.57
C PRO A 119 -11.06 -4.26 -10.87
N LEU A 120 -12.13 -3.71 -11.42
CA LEU A 120 -12.92 -2.62 -10.83
C LEU A 120 -14.28 -3.11 -10.31
N GLU A 121 -14.67 -4.34 -10.62
CA GLU A 121 -15.80 -4.98 -9.94
C GLU A 121 -15.43 -5.36 -8.50
N PRO A 122 -16.34 -5.20 -7.53
CA PRO A 122 -17.78 -4.84 -7.67
C PRO A 122 -18.07 -3.33 -7.66
N LEU A 123 -17.06 -2.45 -7.61
CA LEU A 123 -17.26 -1.00 -7.53
C LEU A 123 -18.10 -0.45 -8.71
N VAL A 124 -17.80 -0.90 -9.94
CA VAL A 124 -18.51 -0.47 -11.15
C VAL A 124 -19.98 -0.79 -11.06
N SER A 125 -20.35 -2.02 -10.68
CA SER A 125 -21.74 -2.45 -10.54
C SER A 125 -22.48 -1.62 -9.49
N VAL A 126 -21.84 -1.34 -8.35
CA VAL A 126 -22.41 -0.53 -7.26
C VAL A 126 -22.66 0.91 -7.73
N MET A 127 -21.69 1.55 -8.39
CA MET A 127 -21.81 2.93 -8.85
C MET A 127 -22.79 3.08 -10.02
N THR A 128 -22.86 2.09 -10.92
CA THR A 128 -23.79 2.11 -12.07
C THR A 128 -25.25 2.08 -11.58
N ARG A 129 -25.55 1.28 -10.57
CA ARG A 129 -26.90 1.28 -9.95
C ARG A 129 -27.27 2.62 -9.28
N ASN A 130 -26.28 3.46 -9.02
CA ASN A 130 -26.44 4.71 -8.28
C ASN A 130 -26.02 5.95 -9.08
N GLY A 131 -26.30 5.96 -10.39
CA GLY A 131 -26.27 7.17 -11.21
C GLY A 131 -25.01 7.37 -12.06
N CYS A 132 -24.08 6.43 -12.06
CA CYS A 132 -22.86 6.53 -12.88
C CYS A 132 -22.91 5.61 -14.10
N SER A 133 -22.17 5.97 -15.15
CA SER A 133 -21.93 5.10 -16.31
C SER A 133 -20.43 4.99 -16.61
N PHE A 134 -20.04 3.85 -17.17
CA PHE A 134 -18.64 3.51 -17.43
C PHE A 134 -18.47 3.10 -18.89
N GLU A 135 -17.44 3.63 -19.55
CA GLU A 135 -17.04 3.23 -20.90
C GLU A 135 -15.54 2.96 -20.93
N GLY A 136 -15.10 1.89 -21.59
CA GLY A 136 -13.68 1.53 -21.71
C GLY A 136 -13.14 0.68 -20.56
N LEU A 137 -14.00 -0.08 -19.84
CA LEU A 137 -13.56 -1.01 -18.81
C LEU A 137 -12.52 -2.01 -19.35
N GLY A 138 -11.47 -2.25 -18.57
CA GLY A 138 -10.34 -3.12 -18.95
C GLY A 138 -9.31 -2.45 -19.86
N SER A 139 -9.49 -1.17 -20.18
CA SER A 139 -8.57 -0.36 -21.01
C SER A 139 -8.49 1.09 -20.54
N PHE A 140 -7.59 1.87 -21.11
CA PHE A 140 -7.53 3.32 -20.93
C PHE A 140 -7.66 4.03 -22.28
N PRO A 141 -8.30 5.23 -22.33
CA PRO A 141 -8.94 5.90 -21.20
C PRO A 141 -10.24 5.22 -20.75
N LEU A 142 -10.43 5.13 -19.43
CA LEU A 142 -11.69 4.75 -18.81
C LEU A 142 -12.54 6.02 -18.61
N SER A 143 -13.72 6.08 -19.19
CA SER A 143 -14.67 7.18 -19.00
C SER A 143 -15.65 6.87 -17.89
N VAL A 144 -15.82 7.78 -16.94
CA VAL A 144 -16.83 7.72 -15.87
C VAL A 144 -17.68 8.97 -15.94
N LYS A 145 -18.99 8.81 -16.16
CA LYS A 145 -19.94 9.91 -16.33
C LYS A 145 -21.11 9.78 -15.37
N GLY A 146 -21.78 10.89 -15.14
CA GLY A 146 -22.91 11.00 -14.24
C GLY A 146 -22.47 11.30 -12.81
N GLN A 147 -23.46 11.61 -11.96
CA GLN A 147 -23.22 11.96 -10.56
C GLN A 147 -23.67 10.84 -9.64
N LEU A 148 -22.74 10.39 -8.77
CA LEU A 148 -23.06 9.40 -7.74
C LEU A 148 -24.15 9.95 -6.82
N GLN A 149 -25.24 9.18 -6.67
CA GLN A 149 -26.40 9.56 -5.85
C GLN A 149 -26.30 8.97 -4.44
N PRO A 150 -26.88 9.63 -3.42
CA PRO A 150 -26.97 9.07 -2.07
C PRO A 150 -27.66 7.71 -2.07
N ALA A 151 -27.04 6.72 -1.43
CA ALA A 151 -27.56 5.36 -1.39
C ALA A 151 -27.03 4.59 -0.17
N ALA A 152 -27.58 3.39 0.03
CA ALA A 152 -26.95 2.32 0.78
C ALA A 152 -26.13 1.45 -0.21
N PHE A 153 -24.82 1.58 -0.17
CA PHE A 153 -23.91 0.87 -1.05
C PHE A 153 -23.56 -0.50 -0.45
N GLU A 154 -24.05 -1.59 -1.05
CA GLU A 154 -23.63 -2.95 -0.66
C GLU A 154 -22.48 -3.41 -1.54
N ILE A 155 -21.35 -3.82 -0.92
CA ILE A 155 -20.14 -4.19 -1.63
C ILE A 155 -19.40 -5.32 -0.92
N GLU A 156 -18.86 -6.28 -1.68
CA GLU A 156 -18.05 -7.39 -1.17
C GLU A 156 -16.75 -6.91 -0.54
N GLY A 157 -16.46 -7.42 0.68
CA GLY A 157 -15.30 -7.03 1.46
C GLY A 157 -14.00 -7.78 1.13
N ASN A 158 -14.08 -8.83 0.32
CA ASN A 158 -12.94 -9.72 0.02
C ASN A 158 -12.22 -9.42 -1.30
N VAL A 159 -12.67 -8.44 -2.07
CA VAL A 159 -12.02 -8.06 -3.33
C VAL A 159 -10.99 -6.97 -3.10
N SER A 160 -11.41 -5.82 -2.59
CA SER A 160 -10.50 -4.71 -2.30
C SER A 160 -11.07 -3.72 -1.29
N SER A 161 -10.34 -3.49 -0.19
CA SER A 161 -10.65 -2.41 0.76
C SER A 161 -10.56 -1.01 0.13
N GLN A 162 -9.90 -0.87 -1.02
CA GLN A 162 -9.80 0.40 -1.74
C GLN A 162 -11.14 0.86 -2.33
N PHE A 163 -12.01 -0.07 -2.72
CA PHE A 163 -13.37 0.27 -3.18
C PHE A 163 -14.19 0.88 -2.06
N ILE A 164 -14.12 0.26 -0.87
CA ILE A 164 -14.81 0.73 0.33
C ILE A 164 -14.28 2.12 0.72
N THR A 165 -12.97 2.30 0.71
CA THR A 165 -12.31 3.59 0.98
C THR A 165 -12.78 4.68 0.01
N GLY A 166 -12.82 4.41 -1.29
CA GLY A 166 -13.29 5.38 -2.29
C GLY A 166 -14.75 5.78 -2.09
N LEU A 167 -15.63 4.82 -1.79
CA LEU A 167 -17.04 5.10 -1.48
C LEU A 167 -17.19 5.92 -0.19
N LEU A 168 -16.40 5.60 0.87
CA LEU A 168 -16.41 6.37 2.12
C LEU A 168 -16.03 7.84 1.89
N PHE A 169 -14.99 8.11 1.08
CA PHE A 169 -14.65 9.49 0.71
C PHE A 169 -15.76 10.21 -0.04
N ALA A 170 -16.55 9.50 -0.82
CA ALA A 170 -17.66 10.07 -1.59
C ALA A 170 -18.88 10.43 -0.73
N LEU A 171 -19.14 9.70 0.38
CA LEU A 171 -20.37 9.90 1.17
C LEU A 171 -20.62 11.34 1.62
N PRO A 172 -19.65 12.10 2.19
CA PRO A 172 -19.90 13.49 2.60
C PRO A 172 -20.25 14.42 1.43
N LEU A 173 -19.76 14.08 0.22
CA LEU A 173 -19.92 14.89 -1.00
C LEU A 173 -21.32 14.76 -1.60
N ILE A 174 -21.95 13.59 -1.42
CA ILE A 174 -23.30 13.29 -1.93
C ILE A 174 -24.40 13.53 -0.89
N GLY A 175 -24.09 14.10 0.27
CA GLY A 175 -25.08 14.37 1.33
C GLY A 175 -25.31 13.20 2.27
N GLY A 176 -24.28 12.37 2.51
CA GLY A 176 -24.32 11.24 3.44
C GLY A 176 -24.77 9.92 2.80
N GLY A 177 -24.89 8.90 3.63
CA GLY A 177 -25.30 7.55 3.22
C GLY A 177 -24.57 6.47 4.00
N GLU A 178 -24.59 5.25 3.48
CA GLU A 178 -23.91 4.13 4.12
C GLU A 178 -23.21 3.22 3.12
N VAL A 179 -22.12 2.60 3.58
CA VAL A 179 -21.45 1.49 2.90
C VAL A 179 -21.60 0.25 3.77
N LYS A 180 -22.32 -0.75 3.27
CA LYS A 180 -22.48 -2.05 3.90
C LYS A 180 -21.54 -3.05 3.24
N VAL A 181 -20.55 -3.52 4.01
CA VAL A 181 -19.56 -4.45 3.53
C VAL A 181 -20.01 -5.89 3.77
N ILE A 182 -20.11 -6.65 2.70
CA ILE A 182 -20.50 -8.07 2.74
C ILE A 182 -19.25 -8.89 3.13
N PRO A 183 -19.32 -9.67 4.23
CA PRO A 183 -18.21 -10.49 4.67
C PRO A 183 -17.82 -11.61 3.66
N PRO A 184 -16.56 -12.07 3.71
CA PRO A 184 -15.50 -11.71 4.65
C PRO A 184 -14.89 -10.33 4.34
N VAL A 185 -14.49 -9.59 5.39
CA VAL A 185 -13.83 -8.28 5.25
C VAL A 185 -12.32 -8.47 5.35
N GLU A 186 -11.65 -8.32 4.24
CA GLU A 186 -10.20 -8.44 4.17
C GLU A 186 -9.52 -7.06 4.15
N SER A 187 -8.30 -6.99 4.70
CA SER A 187 -7.57 -5.72 4.86
C SER A 187 -8.39 -4.62 5.58
N LYS A 188 -9.15 -5.01 6.60
CA LYS A 188 -10.01 -4.11 7.37
C LYS A 188 -9.26 -2.90 7.92
N LYS A 189 -8.00 -3.07 8.31
CA LYS A 189 -7.17 -1.98 8.85
C LYS A 189 -7.00 -0.80 7.90
N TYR A 190 -7.02 -1.01 6.59
CA TYR A 190 -7.01 0.08 5.60
C TYR A 190 -8.32 0.87 5.59
N ILE A 191 -9.46 0.22 5.93
CA ILE A 191 -10.74 0.91 6.12
C ILE A 191 -10.68 1.72 7.41
N ASP A 192 -10.17 1.13 8.51
CA ASP A 192 -9.99 1.81 9.79
C ASP A 192 -9.11 3.07 9.65
N MET A 193 -8.01 2.99 8.86
CA MET A 193 -7.18 4.16 8.51
C MET A 193 -8.00 5.24 7.80
N THR A 194 -8.86 4.86 6.85
CA THR A 194 -9.72 5.81 6.14
C THR A 194 -10.66 6.53 7.10
N VAL A 195 -11.32 5.78 7.99
CA VAL A 195 -12.22 6.35 9.00
C VAL A 195 -11.48 7.34 9.91
N ARG A 196 -10.28 6.98 10.39
CA ARG A 196 -9.44 7.88 11.19
C ARG A 196 -9.11 9.17 10.43
N THR A 197 -8.60 9.04 9.20
CA THR A 197 -8.22 10.22 8.43
C THR A 197 -9.42 11.11 8.12
N MET A 198 -10.58 10.55 7.81
CA MET A 198 -11.82 11.32 7.62
C MET A 198 -12.22 12.08 8.88
N SER A 199 -12.09 11.47 10.07
CA SER A 199 -12.36 12.13 11.35
C SER A 199 -11.40 13.29 11.63
N GLU A 200 -10.11 13.16 11.29
CA GLU A 200 -9.12 14.26 11.37
C GLU A 200 -9.48 15.46 10.45
N PHE A 201 -10.32 15.23 9.45
CA PHE A 201 -10.87 16.26 8.58
C PHE A 201 -12.38 16.50 8.82
N GLY A 202 -12.87 16.26 10.05
CA GLY A 202 -14.19 16.64 10.51
C GLY A 202 -15.36 15.76 10.03
N VAL A 203 -15.07 14.61 9.44
CA VAL A 203 -16.09 13.66 8.98
C VAL A 203 -16.11 12.44 9.88
N ASP A 204 -17.08 12.37 10.76
CA ASP A 204 -17.30 11.20 11.61
C ASP A 204 -18.05 10.10 10.88
N VAL A 205 -17.50 8.87 10.94
CA VAL A 205 -18.10 7.66 10.39
C VAL A 205 -18.63 6.80 11.53
N ILE A 206 -19.92 6.56 11.56
CA ILE A 206 -20.57 5.66 12.52
C ILE A 206 -20.41 4.23 12.02
N ILE A 207 -19.79 3.38 12.85
CA ILE A 207 -19.53 1.97 12.53
C ILE A 207 -20.51 1.08 13.32
N ASP A 208 -21.27 0.26 12.60
CA ASP A 208 -22.17 -0.73 13.17
C ASP A 208 -21.90 -2.09 12.47
N GLY A 209 -21.08 -2.92 13.10
CA GLY A 209 -20.60 -4.17 12.52
C GLY A 209 -19.78 -3.95 11.25
N THR A 210 -20.34 -4.31 10.09
CA THR A 210 -19.73 -4.09 8.76
C THR A 210 -20.39 -2.94 7.99
N CYS A 211 -21.23 -2.15 8.65
CA CYS A 211 -21.91 -0.99 8.07
C CYS A 211 -21.22 0.30 8.53
N TYR A 212 -20.88 1.16 7.58
CA TYR A 212 -20.20 2.43 7.78
C TYR A 212 -21.15 3.55 7.32
N ARG A 213 -21.58 4.44 8.23
CA ARG A 213 -22.55 5.50 7.95
C ARG A 213 -21.94 6.88 8.12
N VAL A 214 -22.24 7.78 7.20
CA VAL A 214 -21.89 9.20 7.26
C VAL A 214 -23.19 10.02 7.24
N SER A 215 -23.30 10.98 8.19
CA SER A 215 -24.47 11.86 8.29
C SER A 215 -24.59 12.77 7.07
N SER A 216 -25.83 13.12 6.71
CA SER A 216 -26.11 14.12 5.66
C SER A 216 -25.59 15.53 5.98
N ALA A 217 -25.32 15.83 7.25
CA ALA A 217 -24.75 17.10 7.70
C ALA A 217 -23.22 17.11 7.64
N SER A 218 -22.57 15.95 7.49
CA SER A 218 -21.10 15.84 7.49
C SER A 218 -20.48 16.55 6.28
N ARG A 219 -19.42 17.29 6.53
CA ARG A 219 -18.62 17.98 5.50
C ARG A 219 -17.15 17.90 5.90
N TYR A 220 -16.29 17.81 4.90
CA TYR A 220 -14.85 17.93 5.12
C TYR A 220 -14.51 19.33 5.62
N ALA A 221 -13.79 19.41 6.74
CA ALA A 221 -13.34 20.64 7.34
C ALA A 221 -11.98 20.43 8.01
N VAL A 222 -11.07 21.36 7.82
CA VAL A 222 -9.74 21.28 8.44
C VAL A 222 -9.88 21.43 9.96
N GLN A 223 -9.55 20.38 10.71
CA GLN A 223 -9.51 20.41 12.17
C GLN A 223 -8.15 20.91 12.67
N ASN A 224 -7.07 20.43 12.05
CA ASN A 224 -5.70 20.84 12.32
C ASN A 224 -5.08 21.35 11.01
N GLU A 225 -4.36 22.48 11.08
CA GLU A 225 -3.71 23.06 9.88
C GLU A 225 -2.64 22.15 9.28
N ILE A 226 -2.06 21.28 10.10
CA ILE A 226 -1.02 20.33 9.70
C ILE A 226 -1.47 18.93 10.04
N TYR A 227 -1.47 18.06 9.03
CA TYR A 227 -1.58 16.62 9.18
C TYR A 227 -0.21 15.99 8.96
N SER A 228 0.26 15.17 9.89
CA SER A 228 1.52 14.43 9.77
C SER A 228 1.24 12.94 9.58
N ALA A 229 1.68 12.39 8.46
CA ALA A 229 1.51 10.98 8.18
C ALA A 229 2.39 10.10 9.07
N ASP A 230 1.83 8.98 9.54
CA ASP A 230 2.58 7.95 10.29
C ASP A 230 3.69 7.35 9.41
N GLY A 231 4.73 6.78 10.03
CA GLY A 231 5.73 5.97 9.34
C GLY A 231 5.13 4.73 8.66
N ASP A 232 5.69 4.33 7.52
CA ASP A 232 5.17 3.25 6.67
C ASP A 232 5.61 1.87 7.15
N TRP A 233 4.69 1.14 7.78
CA TRP A 233 4.94 -0.21 8.26
C TRP A 233 5.15 -1.23 7.14
N SER A 234 4.53 -1.02 5.97
CA SER A 234 4.71 -1.90 4.82
C SER A 234 6.13 -1.83 4.27
N ASN A 235 6.75 -0.63 4.29
CA ASN A 235 8.12 -0.42 3.84
C ASN A 235 9.14 -0.74 4.94
N ALA A 236 8.88 -0.38 6.21
CA ALA A 236 9.71 -0.74 7.35
C ALA A 236 9.88 -2.27 7.49
N ALA A 237 8.86 -3.03 7.10
CA ALA A 237 8.85 -4.50 7.16
C ALA A 237 10.05 -5.15 6.44
N PHE A 238 10.59 -4.53 5.37
CA PHE A 238 11.72 -5.10 4.63
C PHE A 238 13.01 -5.09 5.45
N PHE A 239 13.38 -3.97 6.07
CA PHE A 239 14.59 -3.88 6.88
C PHE A 239 14.44 -4.64 8.21
N LEU A 240 13.25 -4.61 8.82
CA LEU A 240 12.96 -5.42 10.01
C LEU A 240 13.06 -6.93 9.71
N SER A 241 12.59 -7.36 8.54
CA SER A 241 12.72 -8.76 8.10
C SER A 241 14.17 -9.15 7.83
N ALA A 242 14.96 -8.27 7.21
CA ALA A 242 16.39 -8.51 7.03
C ALA A 242 17.11 -8.65 8.39
N ALA A 243 16.79 -7.77 9.36
CA ALA A 243 17.33 -7.84 10.70
C ALA A 243 16.96 -9.14 11.42
N ALA A 244 15.72 -9.63 11.27
CA ALA A 244 15.28 -10.90 11.84
C ALA A 244 16.07 -12.10 11.31
N ILE A 245 16.46 -12.08 10.02
CA ILE A 245 17.24 -13.14 9.38
C ILE A 245 18.71 -13.03 9.82
N LYS A 246 19.34 -11.83 9.68
CA LYS A 246 20.78 -11.67 9.87
C LYS A 246 21.18 -10.25 10.27
N GLY A 247 21.22 -9.96 11.56
CA GLY A 247 21.69 -8.66 12.07
C GLY A 247 20.80 -8.02 13.10
N GLU A 248 20.81 -6.70 13.16
CA GLU A 248 19.98 -5.91 14.08
C GLU A 248 19.69 -4.54 13.45
N VAL A 249 18.42 -4.13 13.42
CA VAL A 249 17.99 -2.81 12.94
C VAL A 249 16.99 -2.20 13.91
N ARG A 250 17.15 -0.91 14.18
CA ARG A 250 16.14 -0.04 14.80
C ARG A 250 15.46 0.77 13.71
N CYS A 251 14.14 0.66 13.62
CA CYS A 251 13.31 1.49 12.75
C CYS A 251 12.62 2.57 13.60
N ASN A 252 12.96 3.83 13.34
CA ASN A 252 12.43 5.01 14.01
C ASN A 252 11.22 5.56 13.24
N GLY A 253 10.34 6.36 13.89
CA GLY A 253 9.15 6.97 13.28
C GLY A 253 8.00 6.00 13.06
N VAL A 254 8.00 4.85 13.71
CA VAL A 254 6.92 3.86 13.70
C VAL A 254 6.30 3.72 15.09
N PHE A 255 4.97 3.80 15.14
CA PHE A 255 4.26 3.88 16.42
C PHE A 255 3.51 2.59 16.77
N LYS A 256 3.56 2.21 18.05
CA LYS A 256 2.90 1.02 18.56
C LYS A 256 1.37 1.07 18.42
N ASN A 257 0.77 2.25 18.43
CA ASN A 257 -0.66 2.47 18.28
C ASN A 257 -1.12 2.69 16.82
N SER A 258 -0.21 2.57 15.84
CA SER A 258 -0.54 2.71 14.41
C SER A 258 -1.66 1.75 14.00
N LEU A 259 -2.59 2.24 13.17
CA LEU A 259 -3.69 1.45 12.59
C LEU A 259 -3.28 0.65 11.36
N GLN A 260 -2.07 0.83 10.85
CA GLN A 260 -1.60 0.10 9.66
C GLN A 260 -1.56 -1.41 9.93
N GLY A 261 -2.20 -2.21 9.06
CA GLY A 261 -2.29 -3.67 9.21
C GLY A 261 -0.92 -4.33 9.20
N ASP A 262 -0.01 -3.81 8.39
CA ASP A 262 1.34 -4.35 8.21
C ASP A 262 2.27 -4.17 9.43
N LYS A 263 1.83 -3.43 10.46
CA LYS A 263 2.46 -3.47 11.80
C LYS A 263 2.54 -4.90 12.36
N GLU A 264 1.67 -5.80 11.89
CA GLU A 264 1.67 -7.22 12.25
C GLU A 264 3.00 -7.91 11.94
N ILE A 265 3.84 -7.32 11.07
CA ILE A 265 5.20 -7.83 10.81
C ILE A 265 5.98 -8.08 12.10
N VAL A 266 5.85 -7.20 13.09
CA VAL A 266 6.58 -7.29 14.37
C VAL A 266 6.20 -8.56 15.13
N ASN A 267 4.90 -8.86 15.22
CA ASN A 267 4.39 -10.07 15.86
C ASN A 267 4.81 -11.33 15.08
N LEU A 268 4.76 -11.27 13.75
CA LEU A 268 5.15 -12.39 12.90
C LEU A 268 6.65 -12.69 13.01
N LEU A 269 7.51 -11.67 13.00
CA LEU A 269 8.95 -11.85 13.19
C LEU A 269 9.27 -12.43 14.58
N SER A 270 8.57 -11.97 15.63
CA SER A 270 8.69 -12.58 16.96
C SER A 270 8.23 -14.04 16.97
N ARG A 271 7.15 -14.40 16.26
CA ARG A 271 6.69 -15.79 16.11
C ARG A 271 7.66 -16.66 15.32
N PHE A 272 8.36 -16.09 14.33
CA PHE A 272 9.47 -16.79 13.67
C PHE A 272 10.62 -17.07 14.64
N GLY A 273 10.78 -16.27 15.69
CA GLY A 273 11.83 -16.43 16.71
C GLY A 273 12.77 -15.22 16.86
N ALA A 274 12.61 -14.17 16.05
CA ALA A 274 13.44 -12.98 16.17
C ALA A 274 13.21 -12.25 17.51
N GLU A 275 14.25 -11.61 18.01
CA GLU A 275 14.18 -10.75 19.19
C GLU A 275 13.60 -9.39 18.80
N VAL A 276 12.55 -8.95 19.50
CA VAL A 276 11.86 -7.69 19.22
C VAL A 276 11.81 -6.83 20.47
N SER A 277 12.17 -5.57 20.35
CA SER A 277 12.05 -4.57 21.41
C SER A 277 11.41 -3.27 20.91
N TRP A 278 10.55 -2.69 21.77
CA TRP A 278 9.82 -1.46 21.47
C TRP A 278 10.34 -0.28 22.28
N SER A 279 10.37 0.89 21.66
CA SER A 279 10.35 2.21 22.30
C SER A 279 9.07 2.95 21.92
N ASP A 280 8.89 4.22 22.34
CA ASP A 280 7.63 4.94 22.11
C ASP A 280 7.36 5.15 20.62
N ASP A 281 8.38 5.49 19.85
CA ASP A 281 8.33 5.85 18.42
C ASP A 281 9.25 4.97 17.54
N SER A 282 9.69 3.83 18.05
CA SER A 282 10.58 2.95 17.30
C SER A 282 10.43 1.48 17.71
N VAL A 283 10.86 0.61 16.82
CA VAL A 283 10.98 -0.83 17.04
C VAL A 283 12.37 -1.30 16.61
N ALA A 284 13.00 -2.13 17.42
CA ALA A 284 14.22 -2.83 17.05
C ALA A 284 13.97 -4.32 16.90
N VAL A 285 14.56 -4.90 15.85
CA VAL A 285 14.53 -6.35 15.58
C VAL A 285 15.97 -6.83 15.45
N LYS A 286 16.23 -7.98 16.08
CA LYS A 286 17.53 -8.65 16.05
C LYS A 286 17.36 -10.11 15.68
N SER A 287 18.33 -10.62 14.93
CA SER A 287 18.33 -12.00 14.46
C SER A 287 18.45 -13.02 15.58
N SER A 288 17.74 -14.14 15.41
CA SER A 288 17.80 -15.33 16.25
C SER A 288 17.49 -16.56 15.40
N ALA A 289 17.41 -17.73 16.00
CA ALA A 289 17.04 -18.95 15.27
C ALA A 289 15.57 -18.89 14.82
N LEU A 290 15.34 -18.84 13.52
CA LEU A 290 13.99 -18.74 12.93
C LEU A 290 13.37 -20.11 12.68
N HIS A 291 12.05 -20.22 12.88
CA HIS A 291 11.26 -21.43 12.68
C HIS A 291 9.99 -21.12 11.89
N GLY A 292 9.67 -21.98 10.92
CA GLY A 292 8.48 -21.84 10.08
C GLY A 292 7.18 -22.13 10.84
N PHE A 293 6.08 -21.51 10.41
CA PHE A 293 4.73 -21.72 10.91
C PHE A 293 3.68 -21.26 9.89
N ASP A 294 2.40 -21.56 10.15
CA ASP A 294 1.32 -21.17 9.24
C ASP A 294 0.90 -19.71 9.44
N ILE A 295 0.75 -18.94 8.33
CA ILE A 295 0.45 -17.49 8.30
C ILE A 295 -0.82 -17.25 7.50
N ASP A 296 -1.81 -16.62 8.12
CA ASP A 296 -3.00 -16.09 7.44
C ASP A 296 -2.69 -14.71 6.85
N ALA A 297 -2.76 -14.59 5.53
CA ALA A 297 -2.46 -13.36 4.79
C ALA A 297 -3.68 -12.47 4.52
N SER A 298 -4.88 -12.87 4.95
CA SER A 298 -6.14 -12.14 4.65
C SER A 298 -6.11 -10.67 5.04
N GLN A 299 -5.44 -10.32 6.14
CA GLN A 299 -5.33 -8.94 6.63
C GLN A 299 -4.01 -8.24 6.29
N ILE A 300 -3.01 -8.98 5.81
CA ILE A 300 -1.63 -8.52 5.59
C ILE A 300 -1.05 -8.94 4.23
N PRO A 301 -1.81 -8.84 3.13
CA PRO A 301 -1.38 -9.35 1.83
C PRO A 301 -0.06 -8.74 1.36
N ASP A 302 0.21 -7.51 1.76
CA ASP A 302 1.38 -6.77 1.32
C ASP A 302 2.69 -7.21 2.01
N LEU A 303 2.62 -7.95 3.10
CA LEU A 303 3.77 -8.57 3.77
C LEU A 303 4.20 -9.91 3.16
N VAL A 304 3.35 -10.56 2.35
CA VAL A 304 3.62 -11.91 1.83
C VAL A 304 4.95 -12.01 1.10
N PRO A 305 5.35 -11.09 0.20
CA PRO A 305 6.63 -11.20 -0.49
C PRO A 305 7.83 -11.25 0.46
N VAL A 306 7.90 -10.34 1.44
CA VAL A 306 9.02 -10.29 2.39
C VAL A 306 8.96 -11.42 3.42
N LEU A 307 7.78 -11.84 3.87
CA LEU A 307 7.62 -13.00 4.76
C LEU A 307 8.04 -14.29 4.08
N SER A 308 7.87 -14.41 2.77
CA SER A 308 8.36 -15.56 1.99
C SER A 308 9.90 -15.62 1.99
N VAL A 309 10.58 -14.46 1.97
CA VAL A 309 12.03 -14.41 2.14
C VAL A 309 12.41 -14.84 3.56
N VAL A 310 11.77 -14.32 4.61
CA VAL A 310 12.03 -14.75 6.00
C VAL A 310 11.83 -16.25 6.14
N ALA A 311 10.75 -16.78 5.59
CA ALA A 311 10.44 -18.22 5.60
C ALA A 311 11.50 -19.07 4.90
N SER A 312 12.15 -18.54 3.84
CA SER A 312 13.22 -19.24 3.13
C SER A 312 14.47 -19.48 3.99
N PHE A 313 14.68 -18.63 5.02
CA PHE A 313 15.78 -18.75 5.98
C PHE A 313 15.35 -19.36 7.34
N ALA A 314 14.07 -19.67 7.53
CA ALA A 314 13.58 -20.29 8.73
C ALA A 314 13.75 -21.81 8.70
N LYS A 315 13.96 -22.45 9.86
CA LYS A 315 13.99 -23.90 9.94
C LYS A 315 12.57 -24.47 9.83
N GLY A 316 12.39 -25.39 8.88
CA GLY A 316 11.13 -26.11 8.70
C GLY A 316 10.23 -25.48 7.65
N LYS A 317 8.95 -25.75 7.76
CA LYS A 317 7.95 -25.41 6.73
C LYS A 317 7.10 -24.21 7.16
N THR A 318 6.92 -23.26 6.25
CA THR A 318 5.96 -22.17 6.40
C THR A 318 4.87 -22.30 5.33
N ARG A 319 3.61 -22.24 5.73
CA ARG A 319 2.47 -22.13 4.84
C ARG A 319 1.86 -20.73 4.96
N ILE A 320 1.74 -20.01 3.86
CA ILE A 320 1.01 -18.75 3.76
C ILE A 320 -0.28 -19.04 3.01
N TYR A 321 -1.43 -18.70 3.59
CA TYR A 321 -2.75 -19.00 3.04
C TYR A 321 -3.69 -17.78 3.09
N ASN A 322 -4.87 -17.86 2.49
CA ASN A 322 -5.81 -16.74 2.30
C ASN A 322 -5.16 -15.55 1.56
N ALA A 323 -4.32 -15.84 0.57
CA ALA A 323 -3.52 -14.88 -0.17
C ALA A 323 -3.98 -14.70 -1.63
N GLY A 324 -5.14 -15.25 -2.03
CA GLY A 324 -5.60 -15.27 -3.43
C GLY A 324 -5.69 -13.89 -4.08
N ARG A 325 -5.98 -12.82 -3.32
CA ARG A 325 -5.99 -11.43 -3.83
C ARG A 325 -4.64 -10.91 -4.33
N LEU A 326 -3.55 -11.57 -3.97
CA LEU A 326 -2.22 -11.21 -4.46
C LEU A 326 -2.06 -11.41 -5.97
N ARG A 327 -2.92 -12.23 -6.60
CA ARG A 327 -2.92 -12.46 -8.05
C ARG A 327 -3.35 -11.25 -8.88
N ILE A 328 -4.13 -10.35 -8.27
CA ILE A 328 -4.70 -9.17 -8.93
C ILE A 328 -4.04 -7.85 -8.49
N LYS A 329 -2.81 -7.93 -7.97
CA LYS A 329 -2.00 -6.76 -7.57
C LYS A 329 -1.16 -6.22 -8.74
N GLU A 330 -0.08 -5.51 -8.46
CA GLU A 330 0.87 -4.95 -9.44
C GLU A 330 1.45 -6.04 -10.36
N SER A 331 1.68 -7.20 -9.78
CA SER A 331 1.97 -8.47 -10.45
C SER A 331 1.02 -9.56 -9.93
N ASP A 332 0.99 -10.75 -10.53
CA ASP A 332 0.55 -11.94 -9.79
C ASP A 332 1.64 -12.27 -8.77
N ARG A 333 1.49 -11.72 -7.55
CA ARG A 333 2.52 -11.80 -6.51
C ARG A 333 2.77 -13.22 -6.01
N LEU A 334 1.78 -14.13 -6.06
CA LEU A 334 2.00 -15.53 -5.69
C LEU A 334 2.93 -16.20 -6.68
N SER A 335 2.64 -16.03 -7.96
CA SER A 335 3.48 -16.57 -9.03
C SER A 335 4.86 -15.89 -9.07
N ALA A 336 4.91 -14.57 -8.91
CA ALA A 336 6.16 -13.81 -8.89
C ALA A 336 7.08 -14.24 -7.74
N VAL A 337 6.55 -14.38 -6.52
CA VAL A 337 7.33 -14.82 -5.35
C VAL A 337 7.86 -16.25 -5.58
N ALA A 338 7.02 -17.19 -6.00
CA ALA A 338 7.43 -18.57 -6.25
C ALA A 338 8.50 -18.64 -7.36
N THR A 339 8.29 -17.92 -8.46
CA THR A 339 9.25 -17.88 -9.58
C THR A 339 10.59 -17.30 -9.16
N VAL A 340 10.57 -16.14 -8.49
CA VAL A 340 11.79 -15.44 -8.10
C VAL A 340 12.57 -16.22 -7.05
N LEU A 341 11.93 -16.66 -5.97
CA LEU A 341 12.63 -17.35 -4.89
C LEU A 341 13.19 -18.70 -5.33
N ASN A 342 12.43 -19.47 -6.16
CA ASN A 342 12.95 -20.72 -6.73
C ASN A 342 14.13 -20.48 -7.67
N ALA A 343 14.10 -19.41 -8.49
CA ALA A 343 15.21 -19.05 -9.37
C ALA A 343 16.47 -18.64 -8.59
N LEU A 344 16.28 -18.12 -7.36
CA LEU A 344 17.38 -17.78 -6.47
C LEU A 344 17.90 -18.98 -5.64
N GLY A 345 17.23 -20.13 -5.68
CA GLY A 345 17.64 -21.35 -4.98
C GLY A 345 16.88 -21.66 -3.69
N ALA A 346 15.76 -20.98 -3.41
CA ALA A 346 14.85 -21.36 -2.35
C ALA A 346 13.92 -22.52 -2.83
N GLU A 347 13.13 -23.08 -1.92
CA GLU A 347 12.15 -24.12 -2.22
C GLU A 347 10.73 -23.61 -1.90
N VAL A 348 10.03 -23.12 -2.93
CA VAL A 348 8.70 -22.51 -2.81
C VAL A 348 7.71 -23.25 -3.72
N THR A 349 6.61 -23.73 -3.16
CA THR A 349 5.48 -24.28 -3.89
C THR A 349 4.34 -23.27 -3.93
N GLU A 350 3.91 -22.91 -5.14
CA GLU A 350 2.73 -22.05 -5.34
C GLU A 350 1.45 -22.89 -5.18
N LEU A 351 0.49 -22.33 -4.42
CA LEU A 351 -0.87 -22.84 -4.28
C LEU A 351 -1.87 -21.88 -4.96
N SER A 352 -3.12 -22.29 -5.13
CA SER A 352 -4.17 -21.44 -5.72
C SER A 352 -4.37 -20.13 -4.94
N ASP A 353 -4.27 -20.19 -3.61
CA ASP A 353 -4.51 -19.07 -2.68
C ASP A 353 -3.36 -18.81 -1.69
N GLY A 354 -2.14 -19.28 -1.99
CA GLY A 354 -1.03 -19.15 -1.06
C GLY A 354 0.27 -19.75 -1.53
N LEU A 355 1.19 -19.92 -0.59
CA LEU A 355 2.54 -20.45 -0.80
C LEU A 355 2.89 -21.45 0.29
N VAL A 356 3.71 -22.44 -0.06
CA VAL A 356 4.41 -23.30 0.90
C VAL A 356 5.90 -23.14 0.69
N ILE A 357 6.63 -22.78 1.72
CA ILE A 357 8.07 -22.54 1.69
C ILE A 357 8.74 -23.58 2.61
N ASN A 358 9.68 -24.35 2.06
CA ASN A 358 10.56 -25.22 2.82
C ASN A 358 11.84 -24.45 3.11
N GLY A 359 11.96 -23.94 4.33
CA GLY A 359 13.04 -23.04 4.71
C GLY A 359 14.33 -23.79 5.08
N ASN A 360 15.45 -23.14 4.79
CA ASN A 360 16.81 -23.61 5.11
C ASN A 360 17.60 -22.45 5.74
N PRO A 361 17.96 -22.51 7.03
CA PRO A 361 18.75 -21.47 7.70
C PRO A 361 20.11 -21.16 7.02
N ASP A 362 20.66 -22.13 6.30
CA ASP A 362 21.93 -22.01 5.59
C ASP A 362 21.74 -21.69 4.10
N ALA A 363 20.56 -21.21 3.68
CA ALA A 363 20.28 -20.91 2.29
C ALA A 363 21.24 -19.83 1.74
N CYS A 364 21.81 -20.11 0.57
CA CYS A 364 22.59 -19.15 -0.19
C CYS A 364 21.82 -18.77 -1.46
N LEU A 365 21.01 -17.72 -1.36
CA LEU A 365 20.18 -17.25 -2.47
C LEU A 365 21.00 -16.35 -3.39
N SER A 366 21.11 -16.68 -4.68
CA SER A 366 21.86 -15.90 -5.65
C SER A 366 21.35 -16.11 -7.06
N GLY A 367 21.55 -15.14 -7.96
CA GLY A 367 21.16 -15.28 -9.35
C GLY A 367 20.62 -13.99 -9.98
N CYS A 368 20.01 -14.14 -11.15
CA CYS A 368 19.40 -13.06 -11.91
C CYS A 368 17.90 -13.26 -12.00
N VAL A 369 17.13 -12.24 -11.63
CA VAL A 369 15.67 -12.30 -11.58
C VAL A 369 15.02 -11.03 -12.13
N ASP A 370 13.74 -11.14 -12.46
CA ASP A 370 12.90 -9.99 -12.80
C ASP A 370 11.97 -9.63 -11.63
N SER A 371 11.81 -8.34 -11.36
CA SER A 371 10.89 -7.86 -10.32
C SER A 371 9.42 -7.88 -10.74
N PHE A 372 9.12 -8.23 -11.99
CA PHE A 372 7.77 -8.12 -12.59
C PHE A 372 7.18 -6.69 -12.47
N ASN A 373 8.07 -5.67 -12.48
CA ASN A 373 7.71 -4.28 -12.26
C ASN A 373 6.94 -4.04 -10.94
N ASP A 374 7.20 -4.86 -9.92
CA ASP A 374 6.59 -4.76 -8.59
C ASP A 374 7.65 -4.35 -7.54
N HIS A 375 7.41 -3.21 -6.89
CA HIS A 375 8.32 -2.66 -5.88
C HIS A 375 8.58 -3.61 -4.71
N ARG A 376 7.57 -4.41 -4.30
CA ARG A 376 7.72 -5.37 -3.19
C ARG A 376 8.63 -6.53 -3.58
N MET A 377 8.63 -6.92 -4.86
CA MET A 377 9.57 -7.92 -5.36
C MET A 377 11.00 -7.40 -5.36
N VAL A 378 11.23 -6.14 -5.79
CA VAL A 378 12.56 -5.51 -5.72
C VAL A 378 13.08 -5.53 -4.29
N MET A 379 12.27 -5.03 -3.33
CA MET A 379 12.69 -4.93 -1.93
C MET A 379 12.86 -6.31 -1.26
N SER A 380 12.03 -7.30 -1.61
CA SER A 380 12.18 -8.69 -1.14
C SER A 380 13.49 -9.33 -1.63
N CYS A 381 13.84 -9.13 -2.89
CA CYS A 381 15.11 -9.60 -3.43
C CYS A 381 16.31 -8.91 -2.75
N ALA A 382 16.17 -7.63 -2.40
CA ALA A 382 17.21 -6.91 -1.66
C ALA A 382 17.41 -7.48 -0.24
N VAL A 383 16.32 -7.82 0.45
CA VAL A 383 16.39 -8.54 1.75
C VAL A 383 17.10 -9.88 1.58
N ALA A 384 16.76 -10.65 0.55
CA ALA A 384 17.44 -11.92 0.27
C ALA A 384 18.94 -11.72 0.01
N ALA A 385 19.34 -10.71 -0.77
CA ALA A 385 20.75 -10.39 -1.05
C ALA A 385 21.53 -9.98 0.21
N LEU A 386 20.91 -9.22 1.13
CA LEU A 386 21.54 -8.85 2.42
C LEU A 386 21.85 -10.06 3.28
N CYS A 387 20.98 -11.06 3.28
CA CYS A 387 21.01 -12.14 4.26
C CYS A 387 21.78 -13.37 3.76
N SER A 388 21.75 -13.66 2.46
CA SER A 388 22.29 -14.90 1.88
C SER A 388 23.80 -14.89 1.68
N GLY A 389 24.46 -13.73 1.65
CA GLY A 389 25.86 -13.59 1.22
C GLY A 389 26.09 -13.85 -0.28
N GLY A 390 25.03 -14.13 -1.04
CA GLY A 390 25.05 -14.28 -2.49
C GLY A 390 24.83 -12.96 -3.21
N GLU A 391 25.10 -12.94 -4.52
CA GLU A 391 24.83 -11.80 -5.38
C GLU A 391 23.52 -11.99 -6.12
N ILE A 392 22.63 -10.99 -6.04
CA ILE A 392 21.34 -11.00 -6.73
C ILE A 392 21.26 -9.82 -7.70
N THR A 393 21.02 -10.11 -8.96
CA THR A 393 20.80 -9.11 -10.00
C THR A 393 19.30 -9.04 -10.34
N ILE A 394 18.74 -7.83 -10.27
CA ILE A 394 17.30 -7.59 -10.44
C ILE A 394 17.08 -6.68 -11.65
N SER A 395 16.26 -7.11 -12.60
CA SER A 395 15.74 -6.24 -13.66
C SER A 395 14.44 -5.52 -13.22
N ASN A 396 14.12 -4.42 -13.89
CA ASN A 396 12.98 -3.53 -13.54
C ASN A 396 13.03 -2.97 -12.11
N ALA A 397 14.23 -2.77 -11.56
CA ALA A 397 14.44 -2.32 -10.18
C ALA A 397 13.92 -0.89 -9.91
N GLN A 398 13.70 -0.06 -10.94
CA GLN A 398 13.04 1.25 -10.80
C GLN A 398 11.62 1.17 -10.23
N ALA A 399 11.00 0.00 -10.23
CA ALA A 399 9.69 -0.21 -9.62
C ALA A 399 9.64 0.20 -8.14
N VAL A 400 10.76 0.23 -7.44
CA VAL A 400 10.88 0.70 -6.05
C VAL A 400 10.36 2.14 -5.88
N ASN A 401 10.46 3.00 -6.90
CA ASN A 401 10.01 4.38 -6.88
C ASN A 401 8.47 4.53 -6.71
N LYS A 402 7.71 3.46 -6.95
CA LYS A 402 6.26 3.45 -6.72
C LYS A 402 5.88 3.64 -5.24
N SER A 403 6.77 3.25 -4.32
CA SER A 403 6.49 3.34 -2.88
C SER A 403 7.66 3.81 -2.03
N TYR A 404 8.91 3.56 -2.41
CA TYR A 404 10.10 3.86 -1.61
C TYR A 404 11.27 4.35 -2.49
N PRO A 405 11.25 5.60 -2.95
CA PRO A 405 12.29 6.12 -3.86
C PRO A 405 13.71 6.04 -3.30
N SER A 406 13.91 6.29 -1.99
CA SER A 406 15.23 6.24 -1.32
C SER A 406 15.64 4.83 -0.84
N PHE A 407 14.93 3.77 -1.23
CA PHE A 407 15.16 2.43 -0.70
C PHE A 407 16.62 1.95 -0.83
N PHE A 408 17.25 2.18 -1.98
CA PHE A 408 18.64 1.72 -2.18
C PHE A 408 19.66 2.55 -1.40
N GLU A 409 19.36 3.81 -1.09
CA GLU A 409 20.19 4.64 -0.22
C GLU A 409 20.17 4.09 1.21
N ASP A 410 18.97 3.81 1.73
CA ASP A 410 18.81 3.20 3.06
C ASP A 410 19.37 1.78 3.11
N PHE A 411 19.20 0.99 2.04
CA PHE A 411 19.79 -0.34 1.91
C PHE A 411 21.33 -0.29 2.04
N VAL A 412 21.98 0.68 1.40
CA VAL A 412 23.43 0.85 1.46
C VAL A 412 23.86 1.36 2.84
N SER A 413 23.13 2.30 3.44
CA SER A 413 23.44 2.85 4.77
C SER A 413 23.43 1.79 5.86
N LEU A 414 22.59 0.75 5.69
CA LEU A 414 22.44 -0.37 6.62
C LEU A 414 23.40 -1.55 6.34
N GLY A 415 24.34 -1.44 5.38
CA GLY A 415 25.39 -2.42 5.11
C GLY A 415 25.26 -3.20 3.80
N GLY A 416 24.24 -2.90 3.00
CA GLY A 416 24.11 -3.46 1.65
C GLY A 416 25.06 -2.83 0.64
N LYS A 417 25.28 -3.52 -0.46
CA LYS A 417 25.99 -3.00 -1.63
C LYS A 417 25.09 -3.04 -2.84
N CYS A 418 24.95 -1.91 -3.53
CA CYS A 418 24.09 -1.73 -4.69
C CYS A 418 24.90 -1.17 -5.86
N ASN A 419 24.95 -1.90 -6.97
CA ASN A 419 25.54 -1.48 -8.23
C ASN A 419 24.45 -1.35 -9.29
N VAL A 420 24.27 -0.15 -9.83
CA VAL A 420 23.37 0.10 -10.96
C VAL A 420 24.10 -0.25 -12.25
N LEU A 421 23.49 -1.11 -13.10
CA LEU A 421 24.02 -1.61 -14.37
C LEU A 421 23.40 -0.88 -15.57
#